data_e42b65d6c09ee5a961123d17c728ae01
#
_entry.id   e42b65d6c09ee5a961123d17c728ae01
#
_cell.length_a   1.000
_cell.length_b   1.000
_cell.length_c   1.000
_cell.angle_alpha   90.00
_cell.angle_beta   90.00
_cell.angle_gamma   90.00
#
_symmetry.space_group_name_H-M   'P 1'
#
loop_
_entity.id
_entity.type
_entity.pdbx_description
1 polymer ?
#
loop_
_entity_poly.entity_id
_entity_poly.type
_entity_poly.pdbx_seq_one_letter_code
_entity_poly.pdbx_strand_id
1 'polypeptide(L)'
;MQGQLFSTDFLLRGIRDTDAWKGISDAELNAFVGQLKAHYASFSADSALNEGQTEDHLIEPVIDLLGWKDCWTSQVNLSQTGREDVPDFLLFADVDAKARAWQTTDENRARHGVALLEAKRWLRPLDRGDENSAGNRKRRDFGAPSSQMLRYLSRADVMSDRAVKWGILTNGSIWRLYWQDARSRAEDFFEIDLGGLLGVPGIQPELDGFEPSHGLKLFWLLFGRSAFNPQAWDSQRRTFHAIALSEARLYEETVSDQLGNRVFAEVFPSLCIALAVGDLQARKTAQGTYADDYLEELREAALVLLYRLLFLFYAEDRRLLPVMDSRYAPYSLSTLRDEIATARDAGKVLSNRVSNYWSVLDNLFVLIAEGDDTVGMPAYNGGLFE
;
A
#
# COMPACT_ATOMS: atom_id res chain seq x y z
N MET A 1 -0.79 -6.31 1.11
CA MET A 1 -1.46 -4.98 1.01
C MET A 1 -0.91 -4.26 -0.20
N GLN A 2 -1.74 -3.45 -0.87
CA GLN A 2 -1.35 -2.72 -2.07
C GLN A 2 -1.84 -1.28 -2.02
N GLY A 3 -1.32 -0.44 -2.93
CA GLY A 3 -1.70 0.95 -3.08
C GLY A 3 -0.77 1.92 -2.35
N GLN A 4 -0.91 3.22 -2.65
CA GLN A 4 0.01 4.27 -2.20
C GLN A 4 -0.70 5.36 -1.36
N LEU A 5 -1.95 5.13 -0.95
CA LEU A 5 -2.70 6.10 -0.14
C LEU A 5 -2.02 6.38 1.21
N PHE A 6 -1.45 5.35 1.81
CA PHE A 6 -0.60 5.43 2.99
C PHE A 6 0.71 4.70 2.70
N SER A 7 1.83 5.19 3.17
CA SER A 7 3.09 4.48 3.00
C SER A 7 3.11 3.17 3.79
N THR A 8 3.79 2.18 3.23
CA THR A 8 3.94 0.87 3.86
C THR A 8 4.61 0.98 5.24
N ASP A 9 5.63 1.82 5.38
CA ASP A 9 6.30 2.05 6.65
C ASP A 9 5.38 2.66 7.71
N PHE A 10 4.54 3.63 7.33
CA PHE A 10 3.53 4.17 8.24
C PHE A 10 2.54 3.09 8.66
N LEU A 11 2.01 2.31 7.73
CA LEU A 11 1.06 1.25 8.03
C LEU A 11 1.66 0.14 8.91
N LEU A 12 2.95 -0.16 8.75
CA LEU A 12 3.64 -1.18 9.54
C LEU A 12 4.04 -0.70 10.93
N ARG A 13 4.47 0.54 11.05
CA ARG A 13 5.15 1.09 12.24
C ARG A 13 4.46 2.34 12.77
N GLY A 14 4.38 3.40 11.99
CA GLY A 14 3.91 4.71 12.43
C GLY A 14 2.47 4.70 12.93
N ILE A 15 1.58 3.90 12.34
CA ILE A 15 0.18 3.80 12.75
C ILE A 15 0.02 3.31 14.19
N ARG A 16 0.98 2.53 14.70
CA ARG A 16 0.96 2.00 16.07
C ARG A 16 1.08 3.10 17.12
N ASP A 17 1.61 4.25 16.74
CA ASP A 17 1.77 5.40 17.63
C ASP A 17 0.51 6.24 17.72
N THR A 18 -0.46 6.07 16.82
CA THR A 18 -1.73 6.81 16.83
C THR A 18 -2.61 6.41 18.01
N ASP A 19 -3.37 7.38 18.53
CA ASP A 19 -4.31 7.13 19.61
C ASP A 19 -5.43 6.16 19.21
N ALA A 20 -5.86 6.21 17.94
CA ALA A 20 -6.85 5.30 17.42
C ALA A 20 -6.36 3.84 17.43
N TRP A 21 -5.10 3.59 17.09
CA TRP A 21 -4.51 2.25 17.19
C TRP A 21 -4.42 1.76 18.63
N LYS A 22 -3.93 2.61 19.52
CA LYS A 22 -3.77 2.32 20.95
C LYS A 22 -5.12 2.13 21.66
N GLY A 23 -6.16 2.79 21.16
CA GLY A 23 -7.52 2.71 21.68
C GLY A 23 -8.23 1.37 21.44
N ILE A 24 -7.75 0.53 20.51
CA ILE A 24 -8.31 -0.81 20.27
C ILE A 24 -7.53 -1.82 21.10
N SER A 25 -8.17 -2.39 22.12
CA SER A 25 -7.57 -3.43 22.95
C SER A 25 -7.49 -4.78 22.21
N ASP A 26 -6.58 -5.64 22.65
CA ASP A 26 -6.45 -7.01 22.10
C ASP A 26 -7.73 -7.83 22.29
N ALA A 27 -8.47 -7.60 23.38
CA ALA A 27 -9.72 -8.29 23.64
C ALA A 27 -10.81 -7.90 22.62
N GLU A 28 -10.95 -6.62 22.33
CA GLU A 28 -11.88 -6.11 21.32
C GLU A 28 -11.51 -6.60 19.93
N LEU A 29 -10.22 -6.53 19.59
CA LEU A 29 -9.72 -7.04 18.30
C LEU A 29 -10.02 -8.54 18.15
N ASN A 30 -9.73 -9.34 19.17
CA ASN A 30 -9.98 -10.79 19.15
C ASN A 30 -11.46 -11.11 19.00
N ALA A 31 -12.34 -10.35 19.68
CA ALA A 31 -13.80 -10.50 19.54
C ALA A 31 -14.25 -10.18 18.11
N PHE A 32 -13.80 -9.07 17.54
CA PHE A 32 -14.08 -8.67 16.15
C PHE A 32 -13.60 -9.72 15.15
N VAL A 33 -12.34 -10.16 15.28
CA VAL A 33 -11.75 -11.19 14.41
C VAL A 33 -12.50 -12.52 14.54
N GLY A 34 -12.92 -12.90 15.75
CA GLY A 34 -13.72 -14.09 15.98
C GLY A 34 -15.06 -14.07 15.24
N GLN A 35 -15.74 -12.92 15.25
CA GLN A 35 -16.99 -12.73 14.53
C GLN A 35 -16.79 -12.77 13.00
N LEU A 36 -15.76 -12.09 12.50
CA LEU A 36 -15.40 -12.14 11.08
C LEU A 36 -15.10 -13.57 10.62
N LYS A 37 -14.26 -14.30 11.35
CA LYS A 37 -13.93 -15.69 11.02
C LYS A 37 -15.16 -16.60 11.01
N ALA A 38 -16.03 -16.47 12.00
CA ALA A 38 -17.28 -17.24 12.06
C ALA A 38 -18.17 -16.93 10.85
N HIS A 39 -18.26 -15.64 10.46
CA HIS A 39 -19.05 -15.22 9.32
C HIS A 39 -18.50 -15.76 8.01
N TYR A 40 -17.20 -15.62 7.75
CA TYR A 40 -16.56 -16.17 6.53
C TYR A 40 -16.59 -17.69 6.48
N ALA A 41 -16.51 -18.38 7.62
CA ALA A 41 -16.64 -19.83 7.67
C ALA A 41 -18.07 -20.32 7.36
N SER A 42 -19.10 -19.52 7.68
CA SER A 42 -20.50 -19.82 7.34
C SER A 42 -20.85 -19.47 5.90
N PHE A 43 -20.08 -18.60 5.27
CA PHE A 43 -20.22 -18.23 3.87
C PHE A 43 -19.72 -19.39 3.01
N SER A 44 -20.65 -20.11 2.41
CA SER A 44 -20.29 -21.16 1.45
C SER A 44 -19.70 -20.52 0.20
N ALA A 45 -18.42 -20.69 -0.02
CA ALA A 45 -17.70 -20.23 -1.22
C ALA A 45 -18.11 -21.01 -2.49
N ASP A 46 -19.39 -21.35 -2.61
CA ASP A 46 -19.91 -21.91 -3.84
C ASP A 46 -19.72 -20.84 -4.92
N SER A 47 -18.85 -21.12 -5.88
CA SER A 47 -18.38 -20.25 -6.95
C SER A 47 -19.49 -19.73 -7.90
N ALA A 48 -20.73 -19.99 -7.59
CA ALA A 48 -21.91 -19.61 -8.37
C ALA A 48 -22.70 -18.42 -7.78
N LEU A 49 -22.25 -17.80 -6.66
CA LEU A 49 -22.96 -16.67 -6.08
C LEU A 49 -22.92 -15.46 -7.00
N ASN A 50 -24.09 -14.88 -7.26
CA ASN A 50 -24.20 -13.62 -8.00
C ASN A 50 -23.81 -12.42 -7.11
N GLU A 51 -23.78 -11.23 -7.69
CA GLU A 51 -23.39 -9.99 -7.00
C GLU A 51 -24.30 -9.70 -5.82
N GLY A 52 -25.63 -9.75 -5.99
CA GLY A 52 -26.59 -9.51 -4.90
C GLY A 52 -26.47 -10.51 -3.75
N GLN A 53 -26.24 -11.79 -4.05
CA GLN A 53 -26.01 -12.79 -2.99
C GLN A 53 -24.70 -12.55 -2.23
N THR A 54 -23.66 -12.02 -2.91
CA THR A 54 -22.41 -11.63 -2.24
C THR A 54 -22.64 -10.41 -1.35
N GLU A 55 -23.43 -9.45 -1.79
CA GLU A 55 -23.85 -8.30 -0.99
C GLU A 55 -24.58 -8.73 0.27
N ASP A 56 -25.72 -9.42 0.10
CA ASP A 56 -26.63 -9.78 1.19
C ASP A 56 -25.99 -10.72 2.21
N HIS A 57 -25.25 -11.72 1.72
CA HIS A 57 -24.77 -12.81 2.58
C HIS A 57 -23.34 -12.65 3.08
N LEU A 58 -22.54 -11.77 2.48
CA LEU A 58 -21.17 -11.56 2.90
C LEU A 58 -20.88 -10.10 3.28
N ILE A 59 -21.14 -9.16 2.37
CA ILE A 59 -20.66 -7.78 2.52
C ILE A 59 -21.46 -7.01 3.55
N GLU A 60 -22.80 -7.07 3.51
CA GLU A 60 -23.66 -6.40 4.50
C GLU A 60 -23.35 -6.80 5.95
N PRO A 61 -23.24 -8.11 6.28
CA PRO A 61 -22.82 -8.49 7.63
C PRO A 61 -21.43 -7.99 8.03
N VAL A 62 -20.49 -7.90 7.09
CA VAL A 62 -19.14 -7.38 7.38
C VAL A 62 -19.19 -5.87 7.67
N ILE A 63 -19.91 -5.08 6.88
CA ILE A 63 -20.07 -3.64 7.17
C ILE A 63 -20.82 -3.41 8.47
N ASP A 64 -21.78 -4.27 8.82
CA ASP A 64 -22.45 -4.21 10.13
C ASP A 64 -21.45 -4.45 11.29
N LEU A 65 -20.55 -5.43 11.16
CA LEU A 65 -19.48 -5.67 12.13
C LEU A 65 -18.48 -4.50 12.21
N LEU A 66 -18.28 -3.77 11.11
CA LEU A 66 -17.49 -2.54 11.06
C LEU A 66 -18.20 -1.32 11.67
N GLY A 67 -19.39 -1.52 12.27
CA GLY A 67 -20.17 -0.50 12.97
C GLY A 67 -21.08 0.34 12.08
N TRP A 68 -21.30 -0.08 10.83
CA TRP A 68 -22.21 0.62 9.91
C TRP A 68 -23.67 0.21 10.04
N LYS A 69 -24.00 -0.72 10.94
CA LYS A 69 -25.37 -1.16 11.16
C LYS A 69 -26.31 0.03 11.29
N ASP A 70 -27.41 0.01 10.54
CA ASP A 70 -28.42 1.08 10.46
C ASP A 70 -27.92 2.43 9.90
N CYS A 71 -26.64 2.54 9.51
CA CYS A 71 -25.99 3.76 9.00
C CYS A 71 -25.67 3.71 7.50
N TRP A 72 -26.37 2.91 6.73
CA TRP A 72 -26.23 2.85 5.27
C TRP A 72 -27.57 2.75 4.56
N THR A 73 -27.60 3.08 3.27
CA THR A 73 -28.73 2.84 2.38
C THR A 73 -28.24 2.35 1.03
N SER A 74 -29.03 1.48 0.39
CA SER A 74 -28.71 0.96 -0.93
C SER A 74 -29.21 1.89 -2.04
N GLN A 75 -28.56 1.80 -3.20
CA GLN A 75 -29.01 2.30 -4.51
C GLN A 75 -29.37 3.80 -4.54
N VAL A 76 -28.50 4.67 -4.05
CA VAL A 76 -28.65 6.13 -4.21
C VAL A 76 -28.21 6.54 -5.62
N ASN A 77 -29.12 7.12 -6.41
CA ASN A 77 -28.80 7.57 -7.74
C ASN A 77 -27.96 8.86 -7.71
N LEU A 78 -26.75 8.82 -8.26
CA LEU A 78 -25.83 9.95 -8.39
C LEU A 78 -25.93 10.62 -9.78
N SER A 79 -26.89 10.25 -10.62
CA SER A 79 -27.05 10.81 -11.97
C SER A 79 -28.22 11.78 -12.01
N GLN A 80 -28.02 12.91 -12.69
CA GLN A 80 -29.09 13.88 -12.97
C GLN A 80 -30.01 13.45 -14.12
N THR A 81 -29.61 12.47 -14.94
CA THR A 81 -30.29 12.10 -16.19
C THR A 81 -30.41 10.59 -16.40
N GLY A 82 -30.70 9.81 -15.37
CA GLY A 82 -30.91 8.36 -15.50
C GLY A 82 -30.28 7.53 -14.37
N ARG A 83 -30.43 6.20 -14.46
CA ARG A 83 -29.93 5.25 -13.47
C ARG A 83 -28.48 4.76 -13.71
N GLU A 84 -27.67 5.50 -14.45
CA GLU A 84 -26.39 4.98 -14.93
C GLU A 84 -25.27 4.99 -13.88
N ASP A 85 -25.44 5.70 -12.76
CA ASP A 85 -24.43 5.84 -11.70
C ASP A 85 -25.07 5.69 -10.31
N VAL A 86 -25.34 4.45 -9.97
CA VAL A 86 -25.95 4.08 -8.70
C VAL A 86 -24.97 3.17 -7.99
N PRO A 87 -24.18 3.68 -7.02
CA PRO A 87 -23.38 2.83 -6.13
C PRO A 87 -24.29 1.95 -5.29
N ASP A 88 -23.77 0.78 -4.90
CA ASP A 88 -24.58 -0.17 -4.13
C ASP A 88 -24.97 0.40 -2.78
N PHE A 89 -24.05 1.13 -2.10
CA PHE A 89 -24.34 1.71 -0.79
C PHE A 89 -23.84 3.16 -0.66
N LEU A 90 -24.66 3.99 0.01
CA LEU A 90 -24.25 5.27 0.59
C LEU A 90 -24.18 5.09 2.11
N LEU A 91 -23.02 5.44 2.70
CA LEU A 91 -22.73 5.28 4.11
C LEU A 91 -22.86 6.62 4.85
N PHE A 92 -23.43 6.61 6.06
CA PHE A 92 -23.71 7.80 6.87
C PHE A 92 -22.91 7.78 8.18
N ALA A 93 -22.56 8.95 8.68
CA ALA A 93 -21.83 9.10 9.93
C ALA A 93 -22.58 8.46 11.13
N ASP A 94 -23.91 8.59 11.14
CA ASP A 94 -24.81 8.09 12.17
C ASP A 94 -26.24 7.91 11.64
N VAL A 95 -27.12 7.36 12.47
CA VAL A 95 -28.53 7.15 12.12
C VAL A 95 -29.32 8.46 11.92
N ASP A 96 -28.90 9.54 12.60
CA ASP A 96 -29.53 10.86 12.45
C ASP A 96 -29.15 11.48 11.09
N ALA A 97 -27.92 11.32 10.62
CA ALA A 97 -27.51 11.73 9.29
C ALA A 97 -28.31 10.98 8.22
N LYS A 98 -28.48 9.66 8.38
CA LYS A 98 -29.35 8.86 7.52
C LYS A 98 -30.79 9.36 7.55
N ALA A 99 -31.38 9.63 8.73
CA ALA A 99 -32.73 10.14 8.86
C ALA A 99 -32.89 11.50 8.17
N ARG A 100 -31.92 12.41 8.30
CA ARG A 100 -31.92 13.70 7.59
C ARG A 100 -31.86 13.50 6.07
N ALA A 101 -31.06 12.54 5.59
CA ALA A 101 -30.97 12.21 4.17
C ALA A 101 -32.32 11.82 3.56
N TRP A 102 -33.16 11.09 4.33
CA TRP A 102 -34.47 10.68 3.90
C TRP A 102 -35.54 11.81 3.96
N GLN A 103 -35.22 12.90 4.63
CA GLN A 103 -36.08 14.11 4.64
C GLN A 103 -35.77 15.05 3.48
N THR A 104 -34.75 14.75 2.68
CA THR A 104 -34.32 15.54 1.51
C THR A 104 -34.75 14.87 0.21
N THR A 105 -34.61 15.59 -0.92
CA THR A 105 -34.81 15.02 -2.25
C THR A 105 -33.69 14.03 -2.58
N ASP A 106 -33.94 13.10 -3.48
CA ASP A 106 -32.95 12.10 -3.92
C ASP A 106 -31.62 12.73 -4.35
N GLU A 107 -31.68 13.88 -5.04
CA GLU A 107 -30.50 14.63 -5.48
C GLU A 107 -29.64 15.18 -4.34
N ASN A 108 -30.24 15.50 -3.20
CA ASN A 108 -29.56 16.07 -2.03
C ASN A 108 -29.19 15.01 -0.99
N ARG A 109 -29.63 13.77 -1.16
CA ARG A 109 -29.40 12.69 -0.18
C ARG A 109 -27.92 12.44 0.08
N ALA A 110 -27.08 12.49 -0.98
CA ALA A 110 -25.65 12.31 -0.89
C ALA A 110 -24.95 13.34 0.01
N ARG A 111 -25.52 14.53 0.23
CA ARG A 111 -24.95 15.57 1.11
C ARG A 111 -24.87 15.18 2.59
N HIS A 112 -25.57 14.15 2.98
CA HIS A 112 -25.56 13.62 4.34
C HIS A 112 -24.68 12.37 4.47
N GLY A 113 -24.16 11.84 3.36
CA GLY A 113 -23.26 10.69 3.34
C GLY A 113 -21.82 11.08 3.69
N VAL A 114 -21.02 10.08 4.04
CA VAL A 114 -19.59 10.22 4.33
C VAL A 114 -18.72 9.37 3.39
N ALA A 115 -19.28 8.28 2.86
CA ALA A 115 -18.57 7.39 1.94
C ALA A 115 -19.54 6.65 1.01
N LEU A 116 -19.03 6.15 -0.11
CA LEU A 116 -19.70 5.18 -0.97
C LEU A 116 -19.11 3.79 -0.73
N LEU A 117 -19.92 2.75 -0.96
CA LEU A 117 -19.41 1.40 -1.09
C LEU A 117 -19.99 0.78 -2.37
N GLU A 118 -19.10 0.13 -3.13
CA GLU A 118 -19.44 -0.66 -4.31
C GLU A 118 -19.01 -2.09 -4.07
N ALA A 119 -19.96 -2.99 -4.18
CA ALA A 119 -19.78 -4.41 -3.99
C ALA A 119 -19.64 -5.13 -5.33
N LYS A 120 -18.85 -6.17 -5.36
CA LYS A 120 -18.71 -7.05 -6.52
C LYS A 120 -18.87 -8.50 -6.09
N ARG A 121 -19.31 -9.34 -7.02
CA ARG A 121 -19.41 -10.78 -6.75
C ARG A 121 -18.11 -11.34 -6.17
N TRP A 122 -18.22 -12.35 -5.37
CA TRP A 122 -17.10 -13.01 -4.70
C TRP A 122 -15.93 -13.27 -5.65
N LEU A 123 -14.73 -12.81 -5.24
CA LEU A 123 -13.45 -12.93 -5.96
C LEU A 123 -13.40 -12.33 -7.38
N ARG A 124 -14.36 -11.50 -7.80
CA ARG A 124 -14.26 -10.78 -9.07
C ARG A 124 -13.01 -9.89 -9.06
N PRO A 125 -12.14 -9.96 -10.11
CA PRO A 125 -11.01 -9.04 -10.23
C PRO A 125 -11.50 -7.58 -10.25
N LEU A 126 -10.83 -6.70 -9.48
CA LEU A 126 -11.25 -5.30 -9.34
C LEU A 126 -10.70 -4.39 -10.45
N ASP A 127 -9.60 -4.79 -11.10
CA ASP A 127 -8.90 -3.98 -12.12
C ASP A 127 -9.12 -4.49 -13.56
N ARG A 128 -9.99 -5.48 -13.76
CA ARG A 128 -10.29 -6.06 -15.08
C ARG A 128 -11.78 -6.06 -15.33
N GLY A 129 -12.15 -5.85 -16.60
CA GLY A 129 -13.53 -6.08 -17.06
C GLY A 129 -13.91 -7.54 -16.92
N ASP A 130 -15.22 -7.82 -16.85
CA ASP A 130 -15.73 -9.21 -16.78
C ASP A 130 -15.75 -9.83 -18.17
N GLU A 131 -14.81 -10.71 -18.46
CA GLU A 131 -14.72 -11.44 -19.72
C GLU A 131 -15.94 -12.34 -19.98
N ASN A 132 -16.67 -12.74 -18.93
CA ASN A 132 -17.88 -13.56 -19.03
C ASN A 132 -19.14 -12.76 -19.41
N SER A 133 -19.08 -11.43 -19.42
CA SER A 133 -20.20 -10.56 -19.83
C SER A 133 -20.39 -10.46 -21.35
N ALA A 134 -19.52 -11.06 -22.16
CA ALA A 134 -19.55 -10.95 -23.63
C ALA A 134 -20.84 -11.50 -24.29
N GLY A 135 -21.64 -12.31 -23.54
CA GLY A 135 -22.89 -12.91 -24.04
C GLY A 135 -24.14 -12.02 -23.91
N ASN A 136 -24.12 -10.98 -23.11
CA ASN A 136 -25.30 -10.17 -22.82
C ASN A 136 -25.13 -8.71 -23.25
N ARG A 137 -25.36 -8.42 -24.54
CA ARG A 137 -25.24 -7.09 -25.18
C ARG A 137 -26.09 -5.98 -24.52
N LYS A 138 -26.94 -6.28 -23.54
CA LYS A 138 -27.80 -5.32 -22.84
C LYS A 138 -27.20 -4.76 -21.54
N ARG A 139 -26.18 -5.38 -20.97
CA ARG A 139 -25.36 -4.81 -19.89
C ARG A 139 -23.97 -4.55 -20.45
N ARG A 140 -23.73 -3.35 -20.93
CA ARG A 140 -22.37 -2.85 -21.16
C ARG A 140 -21.71 -2.78 -19.80
N ASP A 141 -20.81 -3.72 -19.51
CA ASP A 141 -19.90 -3.64 -18.38
C ASP A 141 -18.95 -2.47 -18.66
N PHE A 142 -19.11 -1.38 -17.91
CA PHE A 142 -18.42 -0.11 -18.13
C PHE A 142 -16.97 -0.16 -17.62
N GLY A 143 -16.23 -1.22 -17.94
CA GLY A 143 -14.83 -1.36 -17.62
C GLY A 143 -14.57 -2.02 -16.25
N ALA A 144 -13.37 -1.83 -15.73
CA ALA A 144 -12.96 -2.40 -14.46
C ALA A 144 -13.77 -1.79 -13.29
N PRO A 145 -14.09 -2.58 -12.24
CA PRO A 145 -14.75 -2.08 -11.03
C PRO A 145 -14.04 -0.86 -10.40
N SER A 146 -12.71 -0.83 -10.42
CA SER A 146 -11.91 0.32 -9.98
C SER A 146 -12.25 1.60 -10.74
N SER A 147 -12.38 1.52 -12.06
CA SER A 147 -12.76 2.68 -12.89
C SER A 147 -14.21 3.13 -12.61
N GLN A 148 -15.10 2.19 -12.31
CA GLN A 148 -16.48 2.45 -11.91
C GLN A 148 -16.54 3.21 -10.59
N MET A 149 -15.79 2.75 -9.57
CA MET A 149 -15.71 3.42 -8.28
C MET A 149 -15.17 4.85 -8.39
N LEU A 150 -14.10 5.07 -9.16
CA LEU A 150 -13.55 6.41 -9.37
C LEU A 150 -14.54 7.37 -10.03
N ARG A 151 -15.35 6.88 -10.96
CA ARG A 151 -16.42 7.65 -11.58
C ARG A 151 -17.52 8.02 -10.57
N TYR A 152 -17.97 7.05 -9.77
CA TYR A 152 -18.96 7.29 -8.72
C TYR A 152 -18.46 8.29 -7.68
N LEU A 153 -17.23 8.13 -7.22
CA LEU A 153 -16.64 9.02 -6.23
C LEU A 153 -16.53 10.47 -6.76
N SER A 154 -16.13 10.65 -8.02
CA SER A 154 -16.08 11.97 -8.64
C SER A 154 -17.45 12.64 -8.75
N ARG A 155 -18.50 11.87 -9.01
CA ARG A 155 -19.88 12.41 -9.07
C ARG A 155 -20.41 12.69 -7.67
N ALA A 156 -20.18 11.79 -6.72
CA ALA A 156 -20.60 11.98 -5.35
C ALA A 156 -19.95 13.22 -4.72
N ASP A 157 -18.69 13.49 -4.99
CA ASP A 157 -18.00 14.70 -4.51
C ASP A 157 -18.75 15.97 -4.93
N VAL A 158 -19.14 16.07 -6.21
CA VAL A 158 -19.89 17.22 -6.74
C VAL A 158 -21.31 17.29 -6.16
N MET A 159 -22.05 16.16 -6.15
CA MET A 159 -23.47 16.14 -5.73
C MET A 159 -23.62 16.31 -4.22
N SER A 160 -22.66 15.84 -3.46
CA SER A 160 -22.66 15.95 -1.99
C SER A 160 -22.13 17.29 -1.48
N ASP A 161 -21.75 18.22 -2.38
CA ASP A 161 -21.05 19.45 -2.00
C ASP A 161 -19.78 19.15 -1.20
N ARG A 162 -18.99 18.16 -1.69
CA ARG A 162 -17.72 17.67 -1.13
C ARG A 162 -17.85 16.94 0.22
N ALA A 163 -19.04 16.52 0.63
CA ALA A 163 -19.22 15.73 1.84
C ALA A 163 -18.71 14.29 1.68
N VAL A 164 -18.97 13.67 0.52
CA VAL A 164 -18.56 12.28 0.21
C VAL A 164 -17.26 12.29 -0.55
N LYS A 165 -16.15 11.98 0.14
CA LYS A 165 -14.81 11.93 -0.42
C LYS A 165 -14.17 10.54 -0.40
N TRP A 166 -14.83 9.58 0.21
CA TRP A 166 -14.31 8.24 0.40
C TRP A 166 -15.14 7.22 -0.36
N GLY A 167 -14.45 6.27 -0.99
CA GLY A 167 -15.06 5.15 -1.68
C GLY A 167 -14.47 3.83 -1.22
N ILE A 168 -15.32 2.86 -0.94
CA ILE A 168 -14.94 1.49 -0.60
C ILE A 168 -15.35 0.60 -1.76
N LEU A 169 -14.41 -0.14 -2.33
CA LEU A 169 -14.66 -1.15 -3.35
C LEU A 169 -14.28 -2.52 -2.80
N THR A 170 -15.18 -3.49 -2.93
CA THR A 170 -14.91 -4.85 -2.43
C THR A 170 -15.51 -5.93 -3.31
N ASN A 171 -14.84 -7.08 -3.35
CA ASN A 171 -15.36 -8.35 -3.89
C ASN A 171 -15.55 -9.40 -2.78
N GLY A 172 -15.63 -8.94 -1.53
CA GLY A 172 -15.71 -9.80 -0.35
C GLY A 172 -14.36 -10.26 0.20
N SER A 173 -13.37 -10.58 -0.65
CA SER A 173 -12.00 -10.89 -0.21
C SER A 173 -11.13 -9.64 -0.18
N ILE A 174 -11.05 -8.95 -1.29
CA ILE A 174 -10.28 -7.72 -1.42
C ILE A 174 -11.15 -6.53 -1.00
N TRP A 175 -10.61 -5.68 -0.15
CA TRP A 175 -11.21 -4.43 0.28
C TRP A 175 -10.28 -3.29 -0.04
N ARG A 176 -10.78 -2.30 -0.80
CA ARG A 176 -10.02 -1.17 -1.29
C ARG A 176 -10.67 0.13 -0.87
N LEU A 177 -9.87 1.05 -0.31
CA LEU A 177 -10.29 2.38 0.11
C LEU A 177 -9.71 3.42 -0.82
N TYR A 178 -10.56 4.26 -1.40
CA TYR A 178 -10.20 5.38 -2.28
C TYR A 178 -10.49 6.71 -1.62
N TRP A 179 -9.64 7.68 -1.93
CA TRP A 179 -9.83 9.07 -1.53
C TRP A 179 -9.92 10.00 -2.75
N GLN A 180 -10.96 10.84 -2.80
CA GLN A 180 -11.22 11.72 -3.93
C GLN A 180 -10.13 12.78 -4.16
N ASP A 181 -9.52 13.29 -3.10
CA ASP A 181 -8.49 14.32 -3.16
C ASP A 181 -7.07 13.73 -3.25
N ALA A 182 -6.90 12.44 -3.53
CA ALA A 182 -5.61 11.79 -3.76
C ALA A 182 -4.89 12.35 -4.99
N ARG A 183 -3.56 12.34 -5.00
CA ARG A 183 -2.76 12.86 -6.13
C ARG A 183 -3.00 12.06 -7.39
N SER A 184 -2.95 10.74 -7.29
CA SER A 184 -3.31 9.80 -8.34
C SER A 184 -4.43 8.90 -7.84
N ARG A 185 -5.68 9.24 -8.16
CA ARG A 185 -6.84 8.46 -7.69
C ARG A 185 -6.83 6.99 -8.13
N ALA A 186 -6.11 6.68 -9.20
CA ALA A 186 -6.00 5.33 -9.71
C ALA A 186 -4.93 4.51 -8.97
N GLU A 187 -3.91 5.15 -8.39
CA GLU A 187 -2.77 4.51 -7.74
C GLU A 187 -2.76 4.71 -6.22
N ASP A 188 -3.24 5.88 -5.75
CA ASP A 188 -3.31 6.23 -4.34
C ASP A 188 -4.59 5.67 -3.71
N PHE A 189 -4.66 4.36 -3.56
CA PHE A 189 -5.68 3.65 -2.79
C PHE A 189 -5.00 2.84 -1.67
N PHE A 190 -5.77 2.38 -0.71
CA PHE A 190 -5.34 1.37 0.26
C PHE A 190 -6.11 0.09 0.00
N GLU A 191 -5.39 -1.03 -0.13
CA GLU A 191 -5.98 -2.34 -0.38
C GLU A 191 -5.53 -3.37 0.64
N ILE A 192 -6.46 -4.20 1.07
CA ILE A 192 -6.22 -5.30 1.98
C ILE A 192 -6.96 -6.56 1.51
N ASP A 193 -6.26 -7.70 1.51
CA ASP A 193 -6.87 -9.02 1.26
C ASP A 193 -7.39 -9.61 2.58
N LEU A 194 -8.63 -9.30 2.89
CA LEU A 194 -9.30 -9.79 4.10
C LEU A 194 -9.47 -11.31 4.07
N GLY A 195 -9.81 -11.88 2.91
CA GLY A 195 -9.94 -13.33 2.75
C GLY A 195 -8.64 -14.07 3.04
N GLY A 196 -7.52 -13.57 2.51
CA GLY A 196 -6.18 -14.10 2.80
C GLY A 196 -5.80 -13.97 4.27
N LEU A 197 -6.05 -12.81 4.90
CA LEU A 197 -5.77 -12.60 6.34
C LEU A 197 -6.59 -13.51 7.26
N LEU A 198 -7.82 -13.82 6.87
CA LEU A 198 -8.70 -14.73 7.62
C LEU A 198 -8.37 -16.21 7.36
N GLY A 199 -7.55 -16.51 6.36
CA GLY A 199 -7.19 -17.87 5.97
C GLY A 199 -8.35 -18.61 5.28
N VAL A 200 -9.15 -17.89 4.47
CA VAL A 200 -10.25 -18.49 3.72
C VAL A 200 -9.71 -19.56 2.76
N PRO A 201 -10.26 -20.78 2.75
CA PRO A 201 -9.79 -21.85 1.87
C PRO A 201 -9.77 -21.44 0.39
N GLY A 202 -8.67 -21.74 -0.30
CA GLY A 202 -8.48 -21.43 -1.72
C GLY A 202 -7.92 -20.02 -2.00
N ILE A 203 -7.75 -19.18 -0.98
CA ILE A 203 -7.09 -17.89 -1.08
C ILE A 203 -5.68 -18.02 -0.51
N GLN A 204 -4.67 -17.73 -1.32
CA GLN A 204 -3.28 -17.66 -0.85
C GLN A 204 -3.04 -16.25 -0.28
N PRO A 205 -2.70 -16.12 1.00
CA PRO A 205 -2.43 -14.81 1.57
C PRO A 205 -1.17 -14.22 0.96
N GLU A 206 -1.27 -13.03 0.39
CA GLU A 206 -0.12 -12.18 0.11
C GLU A 206 0.33 -11.51 1.42
N LEU A 207 1.09 -12.23 2.22
CA LEU A 207 1.65 -11.74 3.48
C LEU A 207 2.96 -10.99 3.20
N ASP A 208 2.87 -9.74 2.81
CA ASP A 208 4.01 -8.84 2.61
C ASP A 208 4.61 -8.39 3.95
N GLY A 209 5.06 -9.34 4.79
CA GLY A 209 5.70 -9.05 6.07
C GLY A 209 4.76 -8.58 7.20
N PHE A 210 3.44 -8.69 7.01
CA PHE A 210 2.46 -8.37 8.05
C PHE A 210 2.04 -9.60 8.83
N GLU A 211 2.01 -9.45 10.15
CA GLU A 211 1.27 -10.39 10.99
C GLU A 211 -0.24 -10.29 10.69
N PRO A 212 -0.97 -11.39 10.51
CA PRO A 212 -2.40 -11.35 10.20
C PRO A 212 -3.22 -10.51 11.19
N SER A 213 -2.88 -10.53 12.47
CA SER A 213 -3.52 -9.72 13.51
C SER A 213 -3.36 -8.22 13.27
N HIS A 214 -2.19 -7.80 12.81
CA HIS A 214 -1.92 -6.41 12.45
C HIS A 214 -2.78 -5.98 11.25
N GLY A 215 -2.83 -6.79 10.19
CA GLY A 215 -3.66 -6.54 9.02
C GLY A 215 -5.15 -6.45 9.37
N LEU A 216 -5.66 -7.34 10.22
CA LEU A 216 -7.04 -7.33 10.69
C LEU A 216 -7.36 -6.09 11.54
N LYS A 217 -6.41 -5.59 12.34
CA LYS A 217 -6.56 -4.34 13.08
C LYS A 217 -6.57 -3.13 12.14
N LEU A 218 -5.73 -3.12 11.09
CA LEU A 218 -5.78 -2.11 10.02
C LEU A 218 -7.13 -2.11 9.31
N PHE A 219 -7.65 -3.29 8.97
CA PHE A 219 -8.96 -3.43 8.34
C PHE A 219 -10.04 -2.79 9.19
N TRP A 220 -10.13 -3.16 10.48
CA TRP A 220 -11.12 -2.57 11.38
C TRP A 220 -10.95 -1.07 11.50
N LEU A 221 -9.71 -0.61 11.68
CA LEU A 221 -9.42 0.80 11.92
C LEU A 221 -9.70 1.69 10.71
N LEU A 222 -9.44 1.21 9.48
CA LEU A 222 -9.56 2.03 8.26
C LEU A 222 -10.92 1.90 7.56
N PHE A 223 -11.61 0.76 7.70
CA PHE A 223 -12.94 0.56 7.09
C PHE A 223 -14.10 0.73 8.09
N GLY A 224 -13.78 0.77 9.37
CA GLY A 224 -14.79 0.98 10.43
C GLY A 224 -15.41 2.37 10.38
N ARG A 225 -16.72 2.46 10.67
CA ARG A 225 -17.49 3.72 10.67
C ARG A 225 -16.84 4.82 11.52
N SER A 226 -16.19 4.46 12.62
CA SER A 226 -15.49 5.41 13.49
C SER A 226 -14.42 6.22 12.77
N ALA A 227 -13.76 5.64 11.77
CA ALA A 227 -12.70 6.31 11.01
C ALA A 227 -13.21 7.47 10.13
N PHE A 228 -14.47 7.41 9.74
CA PHE A 228 -15.13 8.42 8.91
C PHE A 228 -15.76 9.54 9.73
N ASN A 229 -15.79 9.39 11.06
CA ASN A 229 -16.35 10.36 11.98
C ASN A 229 -15.29 11.25 12.63
N PRO A 230 -15.65 12.49 13.01
CA PRO A 230 -14.76 13.36 13.79
C PRO A 230 -14.31 12.69 15.08
N GLN A 231 -13.00 12.58 15.30
CA GLN A 231 -12.45 11.95 16.49
C GLN A 231 -12.63 12.83 17.73
N ALA A 232 -13.15 12.26 18.82
CA ALA A 232 -13.41 12.99 20.05
C ALA A 232 -12.12 13.46 20.76
N TRP A 233 -11.03 12.69 20.57
CA TRP A 233 -9.72 12.96 21.16
C TRP A 233 -8.87 13.94 20.33
N ASP A 234 -9.23 14.18 19.06
CA ASP A 234 -8.55 15.18 18.22
C ASP A 234 -9.11 16.58 18.46
N SER A 235 -8.25 17.54 18.84
CA SER A 235 -8.66 18.91 19.11
C SER A 235 -9.27 19.63 17.90
N GLN A 236 -8.89 19.22 16.70
CA GLN A 236 -9.39 19.76 15.44
C GLN A 236 -10.63 19.00 14.93
N ARG A 237 -11.06 17.96 15.64
CA ARG A 237 -12.22 17.14 15.27
C ARG A 237 -12.10 16.53 13.87
N ARG A 238 -10.88 16.18 13.44
CA ARG A 238 -10.65 15.53 12.16
C ARG A 238 -11.14 14.08 12.20
N THR A 239 -11.44 13.53 11.03
CA THR A 239 -11.65 12.09 10.86
C THR A 239 -10.33 11.33 11.04
N PHE A 240 -10.40 10.04 11.40
CA PHE A 240 -9.16 9.25 11.53
C PHE A 240 -8.38 9.19 10.21
N HIS A 241 -9.06 9.11 9.07
CA HIS A 241 -8.38 9.12 7.78
C HIS A 241 -7.59 10.40 7.53
N ALA A 242 -8.15 11.58 7.89
CA ALA A 242 -7.42 12.85 7.74
C ALA A 242 -6.20 12.91 8.68
N ILE A 243 -6.32 12.35 9.89
CA ILE A 243 -5.21 12.22 10.81
C ILE A 243 -4.17 11.24 10.23
N ALA A 244 -4.58 10.06 9.80
CA ALA A 244 -3.68 9.04 9.24
C ALA A 244 -2.91 9.54 8.02
N LEU A 245 -3.56 10.29 7.11
CA LEU A 245 -2.88 10.92 5.97
C LEU A 245 -1.84 11.96 6.40
N SER A 246 -2.18 12.78 7.43
CA SER A 246 -1.25 13.76 7.99
C SER A 246 -0.06 13.10 8.69
N GLU A 247 -0.34 12.11 9.53
CA GLU A 247 0.68 11.36 10.27
C GLU A 247 1.57 10.53 9.34
N ALA A 248 1.00 9.90 8.31
CA ALA A 248 1.78 9.19 7.30
C ALA A 248 2.79 10.11 6.61
N ARG A 249 2.36 11.31 6.24
CA ARG A 249 3.24 12.30 5.63
C ARG A 249 4.36 12.76 6.57
N LEU A 250 4.02 13.09 7.82
CA LEU A 250 5.01 13.48 8.83
C LEU A 250 5.99 12.34 9.13
N TYR A 251 5.49 11.11 9.16
CA TYR A 251 6.33 9.94 9.35
C TYR A 251 7.33 9.76 8.20
N GLU A 252 6.87 9.88 6.95
CA GLU A 252 7.74 9.83 5.75
C GLU A 252 8.80 10.95 5.77
N GLU A 253 8.41 12.18 6.10
CA GLU A 253 9.34 13.31 6.22
C GLU A 253 10.39 13.03 7.31
N THR A 254 9.97 12.54 8.47
CA THR A 254 10.86 12.18 9.57
C THR A 254 11.82 11.05 9.23
N VAL A 255 11.31 9.99 8.60
CA VAL A 255 12.16 8.86 8.15
C VAL A 255 13.13 9.30 7.07
N SER A 256 12.70 10.16 6.14
CA SER A 256 13.55 10.70 5.08
C SER A 256 14.69 11.55 5.67
N ASP A 257 14.38 12.43 6.61
CA ASP A 257 15.39 13.28 7.29
C ASP A 257 16.37 12.45 8.12
N GLN A 258 15.88 11.45 8.86
CA GLN A 258 16.72 10.55 9.63
C GLN A 258 17.63 9.70 8.72
N LEU A 259 17.08 9.19 7.61
CA LEU A 259 17.84 8.44 6.62
C LEU A 259 18.92 9.32 5.99
N GLY A 260 18.57 10.53 5.54
CA GLY A 260 19.50 11.49 4.98
C GLY A 260 20.64 11.79 5.95
N ASN A 261 20.33 12.11 7.20
CA ASN A 261 21.33 12.37 8.23
C ASN A 261 22.24 11.16 8.48
N ARG A 262 21.70 9.96 8.61
CA ARG A 262 22.49 8.73 8.78
C ARG A 262 23.37 8.42 7.57
N VAL A 263 22.80 8.53 6.37
CA VAL A 263 23.54 8.27 5.13
C VAL A 263 24.74 9.21 5.03
N PHE A 264 24.55 10.52 5.22
CA PHE A 264 25.63 11.48 5.06
C PHE A 264 26.56 11.61 6.26
N ALA A 265 26.09 11.34 7.49
CA ALA A 265 26.95 11.40 8.67
C ALA A 265 27.74 10.11 8.95
N GLU A 266 27.18 8.95 8.61
CA GLU A 266 27.74 7.66 9.01
C GLU A 266 28.18 6.79 7.79
N VAL A 267 27.27 6.63 6.80
CA VAL A 267 27.49 5.72 5.68
C VAL A 267 28.47 6.32 4.67
N PHE A 268 28.23 7.53 4.23
CA PHE A 268 29.03 8.19 3.20
C PHE A 268 30.51 8.34 3.59
N PRO A 269 30.87 8.84 4.79
CA PRO A 269 32.27 8.89 5.22
C PRO A 269 32.92 7.50 5.28
N SER A 270 32.19 6.50 5.77
CA SER A 270 32.66 5.12 5.85
C SER A 270 32.90 4.54 4.46
N LEU A 271 32.05 4.86 3.48
CA LEU A 271 32.19 4.45 2.10
C LEU A 271 33.43 5.10 1.45
N CYS A 272 33.64 6.40 1.65
CA CYS A 272 34.85 7.09 1.18
C CYS A 272 36.12 6.46 1.77
N ILE A 273 36.13 6.16 3.07
CA ILE A 273 37.28 5.50 3.73
C ILE A 273 37.50 4.10 3.13
N ALA A 274 36.46 3.32 2.92
CA ALA A 274 36.57 1.98 2.37
C ALA A 274 37.12 2.00 0.94
N LEU A 275 36.67 2.92 0.08
CA LEU A 275 37.18 3.11 -1.28
C LEU A 275 38.65 3.56 -1.26
N ALA A 276 39.00 4.51 -0.40
CA ALA A 276 40.38 4.98 -0.27
C ALA A 276 41.37 3.89 0.20
N VAL A 277 40.93 3.03 1.13
CA VAL A 277 41.70 1.90 1.64
C VAL A 277 41.86 0.83 0.55
N GLY A 278 40.80 0.61 -0.25
CA GLY A 278 40.82 -0.34 -1.37
C GLY A 278 41.64 0.10 -2.57
N ASP A 279 41.87 1.40 -2.74
CA ASP A 279 42.67 1.95 -3.82
C ASP A 279 44.18 1.83 -3.52
N LEU A 280 44.81 0.81 -4.08
CA LEU A 280 46.25 0.57 -3.92
C LEU A 280 47.14 1.67 -4.51
N GLN A 281 46.56 2.54 -5.34
CA GLN A 281 47.23 3.68 -5.99
C GLN A 281 46.82 5.01 -5.35
N ALA A 282 46.26 5.00 -4.12
CA ALA A 282 45.83 6.20 -3.44
C ALA A 282 46.91 7.32 -3.51
N ARG A 283 46.51 8.45 -4.07
CA ARG A 283 47.40 9.59 -4.33
C ARG A 283 47.58 10.41 -3.06
N LYS A 284 48.72 10.24 -2.39
CA LYS A 284 49.09 10.99 -1.21
C LYS A 284 50.12 12.05 -1.51
N THR A 285 50.05 13.20 -0.83
CA THR A 285 51.11 14.21 -0.86
C THR A 285 52.38 13.74 -0.14
N ALA A 286 53.46 14.45 -0.30
CA ALA A 286 54.73 14.17 0.40
C ALA A 286 54.59 14.19 1.93
N GLN A 287 53.60 14.91 2.47
CA GLN A 287 53.26 14.96 3.90
C GLN A 287 52.32 13.83 4.35
N GLY A 288 51.93 12.93 3.45
CA GLY A 288 51.04 11.80 3.77
C GLY A 288 49.56 12.13 3.76
N THR A 289 49.16 13.35 3.36
CA THR A 289 47.78 13.73 3.08
C THR A 289 47.39 13.37 1.64
N TYR A 290 46.12 13.18 1.38
CA TYR A 290 45.61 12.97 0.04
C TYR A 290 45.65 14.30 -0.75
N ALA A 291 45.90 14.22 -2.06
CA ALA A 291 45.78 15.37 -2.94
C ALA A 291 44.32 15.78 -3.12
N ASP A 292 44.06 17.07 -3.32
CA ASP A 292 42.66 17.58 -3.41
C ASP A 292 41.92 16.99 -4.61
N ASP A 293 42.59 16.79 -5.75
CA ASP A 293 41.98 16.17 -6.92
C ASP A 293 41.58 14.70 -6.66
N TYR A 294 42.38 13.96 -5.89
CA TYR A 294 42.03 12.61 -5.49
C TYR A 294 40.85 12.57 -4.54
N LEU A 295 40.79 13.52 -3.60
CA LEU A 295 39.66 13.61 -2.67
C LEU A 295 38.34 13.91 -3.41
N GLU A 296 38.39 14.74 -4.45
CA GLU A 296 37.24 15.04 -5.29
C GLU A 296 36.79 13.80 -6.09
N GLU A 297 37.71 13.08 -6.76
CA GLU A 297 37.40 11.82 -7.45
C GLU A 297 36.82 10.77 -6.49
N LEU A 298 37.38 10.66 -5.29
CA LEU A 298 36.90 9.74 -4.26
C LEU A 298 35.51 10.08 -3.83
N ARG A 299 35.19 11.37 -3.63
CA ARG A 299 33.87 11.88 -3.28
C ARG A 299 32.86 11.53 -4.36
N GLU A 300 33.20 11.79 -5.64
CA GLU A 300 32.31 11.48 -6.76
C GLU A 300 32.07 9.98 -6.89
N ALA A 301 33.11 9.16 -6.81
CA ALA A 301 32.97 7.71 -6.84
C ALA A 301 32.10 7.18 -5.70
N ALA A 302 32.28 7.71 -4.49
CA ALA A 302 31.46 7.35 -3.34
C ALA A 302 29.98 7.76 -3.51
N LEU A 303 29.70 8.94 -4.08
CA LEU A 303 28.35 9.40 -4.39
C LEU A 303 27.69 8.51 -5.45
N VAL A 304 28.39 8.19 -6.54
CA VAL A 304 27.85 7.30 -7.58
C VAL A 304 27.52 5.94 -6.98
N LEU A 305 28.42 5.35 -6.21
CA LEU A 305 28.18 4.06 -5.56
C LEU A 305 27.00 4.13 -4.59
N LEU A 306 26.90 5.18 -3.79
CA LEU A 306 25.79 5.39 -2.86
C LEU A 306 24.46 5.47 -3.63
N TYR A 307 24.38 6.25 -4.70
CA TYR A 307 23.17 6.36 -5.51
C TYR A 307 22.80 5.05 -6.21
N ARG A 308 23.78 4.29 -6.72
CA ARG A 308 23.54 2.94 -7.27
C ARG A 308 22.91 2.02 -6.23
N LEU A 309 23.45 1.97 -5.02
CA LEU A 309 22.91 1.15 -3.94
C LEU A 309 21.51 1.59 -3.52
N LEU A 310 21.25 2.89 -3.34
CA LEU A 310 19.94 3.41 -2.98
C LEU A 310 18.89 3.12 -4.07
N PHE A 311 19.27 3.31 -5.35
CA PHE A 311 18.39 2.96 -6.47
C PHE A 311 18.03 1.48 -6.47
N LEU A 312 19.01 0.61 -6.30
CA LEU A 312 18.80 -0.84 -6.34
C LEU A 312 17.96 -1.33 -5.17
N PHE A 313 18.20 -0.84 -3.95
CA PHE A 313 17.34 -1.14 -2.82
C PHE A 313 15.89 -0.70 -3.06
N TYR A 314 15.71 0.50 -3.59
CA TYR A 314 14.38 0.99 -3.96
C TYR A 314 13.73 0.14 -5.05
N ALA A 315 14.47 -0.21 -6.10
CA ALA A 315 13.95 -0.99 -7.22
C ALA A 315 13.57 -2.42 -6.81
N GLU A 316 14.36 -3.06 -5.94
CA GLU A 316 14.03 -4.38 -5.38
C GLU A 316 12.81 -4.30 -4.45
N ASP A 317 12.74 -3.32 -3.55
CA ASP A 317 11.63 -3.11 -2.63
C ASP A 317 10.31 -2.88 -3.37
N ARG A 318 10.35 -2.11 -4.46
CA ARG A 318 9.19 -1.83 -5.33
C ARG A 318 8.92 -2.93 -6.35
N ARG A 319 9.66 -4.03 -6.33
CA ARG A 319 9.52 -5.13 -7.30
C ARG A 319 9.65 -4.66 -8.76
N LEU A 320 10.40 -3.59 -9.00
CA LEU A 320 10.75 -3.15 -10.36
C LEU A 320 11.79 -4.08 -10.99
N LEU A 321 12.52 -4.82 -10.16
CA LEU A 321 13.43 -5.89 -10.55
C LEU A 321 12.75 -7.25 -10.29
N PRO A 322 13.13 -8.33 -10.99
CA PRO A 322 12.47 -9.63 -10.90
C PRO A 322 12.87 -10.41 -9.63
N VAL A 323 12.71 -9.80 -8.45
CA VAL A 323 13.12 -10.33 -7.14
C VAL A 323 12.46 -11.66 -6.77
N MET A 324 11.32 -11.98 -7.40
CA MET A 324 10.61 -13.25 -7.20
C MET A 324 11.10 -14.36 -8.15
N ASP A 325 11.97 -14.04 -9.10
CA ASP A 325 12.53 -15.01 -10.03
C ASP A 325 13.84 -15.59 -9.44
N SER A 326 13.87 -16.93 -9.31
CA SER A 326 15.06 -17.63 -8.78
C SER A 326 16.34 -17.39 -9.58
N ARG A 327 16.22 -17.02 -10.87
CA ARG A 327 17.35 -16.67 -11.73
C ARG A 327 17.99 -15.33 -11.36
N TYR A 328 17.20 -14.42 -10.76
CA TYR A 328 17.71 -13.14 -10.26
C TYR A 328 18.34 -13.25 -8.86
N ALA A 329 17.95 -14.23 -8.05
CA ALA A 329 18.41 -14.36 -6.67
C ALA A 329 19.94 -14.26 -6.47
N PRO A 330 20.82 -14.77 -7.36
CA PRO A 330 22.28 -14.62 -7.22
C PRO A 330 22.79 -13.18 -7.38
N TYR A 331 21.98 -12.31 -7.99
CA TYR A 331 22.30 -10.89 -8.21
C TYR A 331 21.68 -9.97 -7.15
N SER A 332 20.67 -10.45 -6.41
CA SER A 332 19.87 -9.62 -5.51
C SER A 332 20.71 -8.94 -4.45
N LEU A 333 20.61 -7.60 -4.38
CA LEU A 333 21.25 -6.78 -3.35
C LEU A 333 20.69 -7.09 -1.95
N SER A 334 19.41 -7.39 -1.86
CA SER A 334 18.78 -7.79 -0.60
C SER A 334 19.32 -9.13 -0.10
N THR A 335 19.51 -10.11 -0.99
CA THR A 335 20.15 -11.40 -0.65
C THR A 335 21.57 -11.18 -0.15
N LEU A 336 22.35 -10.37 -0.86
CA LEU A 336 23.73 -10.02 -0.49
C LEU A 336 23.80 -9.36 0.89
N ARG A 337 22.89 -8.42 1.16
CA ARG A 337 22.76 -7.75 2.47
C ARG A 337 22.52 -8.78 3.58
N ASP A 338 21.60 -9.69 3.37
CA ASP A 338 21.20 -10.69 4.38
C ASP A 338 22.31 -11.72 4.64
N GLU A 339 23.07 -12.10 3.61
CA GLU A 339 24.28 -12.93 3.75
C GLU A 339 25.36 -12.23 4.59
N ILE A 340 25.62 -10.95 4.31
CA ILE A 340 26.62 -10.15 5.04
C ILE A 340 26.16 -9.98 6.51
N ALA A 341 24.88 -9.66 6.73
CA ALA A 341 24.31 -9.53 8.06
C ALA A 341 24.45 -10.84 8.87
N THR A 342 24.06 -11.96 8.26
CA THR A 342 24.17 -13.30 8.87
C THR A 342 25.62 -13.65 9.20
N ALA A 343 26.56 -13.37 8.29
CA ALA A 343 27.97 -13.63 8.52
C ALA A 343 28.52 -12.79 9.68
N ARG A 344 28.12 -11.52 9.77
CA ARG A 344 28.48 -10.59 10.84
C ARG A 344 27.92 -11.03 12.18
N ASP A 345 26.65 -11.39 12.24
CA ASP A 345 25.98 -11.86 13.47
C ASP A 345 26.58 -13.17 13.98
N ALA A 346 27.06 -14.03 13.07
CA ALA A 346 27.82 -15.24 13.40
C ALA A 346 29.28 -14.97 13.83
N GLY A 347 29.70 -13.70 13.94
CA GLY A 347 31.06 -13.31 14.32
C GLY A 347 32.13 -13.67 13.29
N LYS A 348 31.75 -13.93 12.03
CA LYS A 348 32.73 -14.20 10.96
C LYS A 348 33.51 -12.93 10.61
N VAL A 349 34.83 -13.03 10.59
CA VAL A 349 35.68 -11.95 10.09
C VAL A 349 35.61 -11.97 8.56
N LEU A 350 35.05 -10.91 7.97
CA LEU A 350 35.05 -10.76 6.52
C LEU A 350 36.48 -10.47 6.04
N SER A 351 36.91 -11.21 5.03
CA SER A 351 38.27 -11.01 4.45
C SER A 351 38.29 -9.72 3.63
N ASN A 352 39.28 -8.88 3.90
CA ASN A 352 39.56 -7.69 3.08
C ASN A 352 40.41 -8.00 1.81
N ARG A 353 40.70 -9.27 1.56
CA ARG A 353 41.48 -9.74 0.38
C ARG A 353 40.64 -10.50 -0.64
N VAL A 354 39.42 -10.89 -0.27
CA VAL A 354 38.52 -11.67 -1.12
C VAL A 354 37.37 -10.78 -1.54
N SER A 355 37.24 -10.53 -2.83
CA SER A 355 36.30 -9.57 -3.41
C SER A 355 34.94 -10.19 -3.80
N ASN A 356 34.55 -11.33 -3.22
CA ASN A 356 33.32 -12.03 -3.62
C ASN A 356 32.07 -11.12 -3.60
N TYR A 357 31.88 -10.38 -2.51
CA TYR A 357 30.72 -9.47 -2.40
C TYR A 357 30.79 -8.31 -3.41
N TRP A 358 32.00 -7.80 -3.67
CA TRP A 358 32.18 -6.77 -4.69
C TRP A 358 31.89 -7.33 -6.09
N SER A 359 32.31 -8.56 -6.38
CA SER A 359 32.02 -9.20 -7.67
C SER A 359 30.53 -9.41 -7.89
N VAL A 360 29.77 -9.72 -6.84
CA VAL A 360 28.31 -9.80 -6.92
C VAL A 360 27.70 -8.45 -7.24
N LEU A 361 28.15 -7.37 -6.59
CA LEU A 361 27.70 -6.01 -6.87
C LEU A 361 28.04 -5.57 -8.29
N ASP A 362 29.26 -5.86 -8.75
CA ASP A 362 29.70 -5.50 -10.09
C ASP A 362 28.89 -6.22 -11.16
N ASN A 363 28.64 -7.51 -10.99
CA ASN A 363 27.77 -8.28 -11.86
C ASN A 363 26.32 -7.76 -11.86
N LEU A 364 25.81 -7.31 -10.71
CA LEU A 364 24.49 -6.68 -10.64
C LEU A 364 24.47 -5.34 -11.40
N PHE A 365 25.50 -4.51 -11.26
CA PHE A 365 25.60 -3.26 -12.01
C PHE A 365 25.63 -3.48 -13.52
N VAL A 366 26.41 -4.47 -13.99
CA VAL A 366 26.43 -4.87 -15.39
C VAL A 366 25.07 -5.39 -15.85
N LEU A 367 24.42 -6.23 -15.05
CA LEU A 367 23.08 -6.74 -15.35
C LEU A 367 22.06 -5.62 -15.51
N ILE A 368 22.10 -4.58 -14.66
CA ILE A 368 21.23 -3.41 -14.77
C ILE A 368 21.56 -2.58 -16.02
N ALA A 369 22.83 -2.37 -16.31
CA ALA A 369 23.26 -1.57 -17.45
C ALA A 369 22.93 -2.23 -18.80
N GLU A 370 23.23 -3.52 -18.94
CA GLU A 370 23.19 -4.23 -20.22
C GLU A 370 21.89 -5.05 -20.40
N GLY A 371 21.24 -5.44 -19.29
CA GLY A 371 20.13 -6.39 -19.28
C GLY A 371 20.58 -7.82 -19.51
N ASP A 372 19.69 -8.77 -19.33
CA ASP A 372 19.87 -10.19 -19.66
C ASP A 372 18.50 -10.86 -19.87
N ASP A 373 18.23 -11.26 -21.10
CA ASP A 373 16.98 -11.96 -21.46
C ASP A 373 16.81 -13.30 -20.71
N THR A 374 17.91 -13.94 -20.34
CA THR A 374 17.88 -15.23 -19.61
C THR A 374 17.38 -15.05 -18.18
N VAL A 375 17.60 -13.87 -17.59
CA VAL A 375 17.09 -13.49 -16.28
C VAL A 375 15.73 -12.76 -16.40
N GLY A 376 15.34 -12.39 -17.61
CA GLY A 376 14.14 -11.62 -17.87
C GLY A 376 14.28 -10.13 -17.50
N MET A 377 15.51 -9.62 -17.57
CA MET A 377 15.83 -8.24 -17.19
C MET A 377 16.12 -7.40 -18.43
N PRO A 378 15.33 -6.35 -18.71
CA PRO A 378 15.67 -5.38 -19.75
C PRO A 378 16.84 -4.49 -19.29
N ALA A 379 17.60 -3.95 -20.25
CA ALA A 379 18.60 -2.93 -19.94
C ALA A 379 17.94 -1.66 -19.41
N TYR A 380 18.39 -1.17 -18.28
CA TYR A 380 18.01 0.12 -17.74
C TYR A 380 19.07 1.15 -18.16
N ASN A 381 18.89 1.73 -19.36
CA ASN A 381 19.80 2.73 -19.91
C ASN A 381 19.69 4.05 -19.15
N GLY A 382 20.41 4.19 -18.06
CA GLY A 382 20.53 5.44 -17.32
C GLY A 382 21.99 5.66 -16.96
N GLY A 383 22.54 6.86 -17.22
CA GLY A 383 23.95 7.21 -16.97
C GLY A 383 24.49 6.94 -15.56
N LEU A 384 23.65 6.46 -14.65
CA LEU A 384 24.06 6.05 -13.30
C LEU A 384 24.86 4.74 -13.30
N PHE A 385 24.61 3.83 -14.24
CA PHE A 385 25.24 2.50 -14.31
C PHE A 385 26.24 2.35 -15.46
N GLU A 386 26.44 3.40 -16.25
CA GLU A 386 27.47 3.49 -17.29
C GLU A 386 28.88 3.62 -16.71
#